data_dbb644b0577a85df663dc6d4f970b025
#
_entry.id   dbb644b0577a85df663dc6d4f970b025
#
_cell.length_a   1.000
_cell.length_b   1.000
_cell.length_c   1.000
_cell.angle_alpha   90.00
_cell.angle_beta   90.00
_cell.angle_gamma   90.00
#
_symmetry.space_group_name_H-M   'P 1'
#
loop_
_entity.id
_entity.type
_entity.pdbx_description
1 polymer ?
#
loop_
_entity_poly.entity_id
_entity_poly.type
_entity_poly.pdbx_seq_one_letter_code
_entity_poly.pdbx_strand_id
1 'polypeptide(L)'
;MTISKIAVYITLFLCFACESGKEVTPEIILPEPSSLEKILTRGSLEISTFYNTTDYYVYRGITRGFHYDLARDFAGYLGVNLRIVEVNNDIDTAIGRLQSGKYDLLAVSLTQTPERNEQLRFSKPLFQTREVLVQNKNSQPIKDMAQLDGKEIYIPKSATSYKKVLQQIQDSLNIHIYITEIEHYSYEDLLHLVETGEINYTVIDENIAQASSYSMKNLDIALKLKEDISVSWATHSDASLFISEINNLLEEIRKNGKLNYLYKRYFGKHPAVPHNTTKYTLIKKGDISPFDKLFRKESKKLGWDWRLLA
;
A
#
# COMPACT_ATOMS: atom_id res chain seq x y z
N MET A 1 -40.82 8.04 106.46
CA MET A 1 -41.71 7.90 105.25
C MET A 1 -41.28 8.93 104.27
N THR A 2 -40.43 8.61 103.35
CA THR A 2 -40.22 9.39 102.10
C THR A 2 -39.31 8.57 101.15
N ILE A 3 -39.86 8.30 99.98
CA ILE A 3 -39.28 7.41 98.95
C ILE A 3 -38.29 8.24 98.10
N SER A 4 -37.04 7.79 98.15
CA SER A 4 -35.98 8.38 97.32
C SER A 4 -36.11 7.93 95.84
N LYS A 5 -36.17 8.88 94.93
CA LYS A 5 -36.19 8.60 93.49
C LYS A 5 -34.76 8.44 92.99
N ILE A 6 -34.43 7.26 92.49
CA ILE A 6 -33.17 6.99 91.79
C ILE A 6 -33.32 7.39 90.31
N ALA A 7 -32.59 8.38 89.92
CA ALA A 7 -32.46 8.80 88.52
C ALA A 7 -31.39 7.93 87.86
N VAL A 8 -31.79 7.16 86.90
CA VAL A 8 -30.88 6.37 86.00
C VAL A 8 -30.44 7.27 84.84
N TYR A 9 -29.18 7.66 84.81
CA TYR A 9 -28.55 8.32 83.72
C TYR A 9 -28.16 7.26 82.67
N ILE A 10 -28.83 7.21 81.57
CA ILE A 10 -28.42 6.47 80.36
C ILE A 10 -27.43 7.32 79.63
N THR A 11 -26.16 6.96 79.65
CA THR A 11 -25.07 7.56 78.88
C THR A 11 -25.10 6.97 77.50
N LEU A 12 -25.57 7.71 76.52
CA LEU A 12 -25.57 7.33 75.11
C LEU A 12 -24.16 7.51 74.56
N PHE A 13 -23.45 6.39 74.37
CA PHE A 13 -22.14 6.38 73.67
C PHE A 13 -22.38 6.49 72.16
N LEU A 14 -22.21 7.67 71.58
CA LEU A 14 -22.14 7.91 70.15
C LEU A 14 -20.77 7.41 69.66
N CYS A 15 -20.73 6.21 69.09
CA CYS A 15 -19.62 5.78 68.30
C CYS A 15 -19.56 6.58 67.01
N PHE A 16 -18.68 7.55 66.89
CA PHE A 16 -18.25 8.12 65.66
C PHE A 16 -17.47 7.03 64.89
N ALA A 17 -18.12 6.40 63.92
CA ALA A 17 -17.41 5.61 62.93
C ALA A 17 -16.62 6.58 62.07
N CYS A 18 -15.31 6.57 62.23
CA CYS A 18 -14.38 7.22 61.30
C CYS A 18 -14.45 6.42 59.98
N GLU A 19 -15.23 6.88 59.02
CA GLU A 19 -15.13 6.46 57.66
C GLU A 19 -13.75 6.84 57.17
N SER A 20 -12.84 5.87 57.07
CA SER A 20 -11.56 6.04 56.41
C SER A 20 -11.83 6.37 54.94
N GLY A 21 -11.77 7.66 54.63
CA GLY A 21 -11.79 8.11 53.24
C GLY A 21 -10.68 7.36 52.50
N LYS A 22 -11.06 6.49 51.59
CA LYS A 22 -10.12 6.00 50.58
C LYS A 22 -9.58 7.23 49.88
N GLU A 23 -8.32 7.55 50.11
CA GLU A 23 -7.60 8.46 49.22
C GLU A 23 -7.71 7.91 47.83
N VAL A 24 -8.57 8.52 47.00
CA VAL A 24 -8.60 8.32 45.59
C VAL A 24 -7.30 8.95 45.07
N THR A 25 -6.25 8.15 45.02
CA THR A 25 -5.07 8.54 44.26
C THR A 25 -5.56 8.80 42.83
N PRO A 26 -5.35 10.02 42.30
CA PRO A 26 -5.74 10.28 40.90
C PRO A 26 -4.97 9.28 40.04
N GLU A 27 -5.72 8.44 39.34
CA GLU A 27 -5.18 7.54 38.33
C GLU A 27 -4.55 8.45 37.27
N ILE A 28 -3.20 8.49 37.24
CA ILE A 28 -2.48 9.21 36.19
C ILE A 28 -2.76 8.48 34.91
N ILE A 29 -3.78 8.90 34.15
CA ILE A 29 -4.04 8.44 32.83
C ILE A 29 -2.86 8.92 31.98
N LEU A 30 -1.88 8.05 31.79
CA LEU A 30 -0.79 8.30 30.85
C LEU A 30 -1.41 8.39 29.46
N PRO A 31 -1.02 9.39 28.65
CA PRO A 31 -1.51 9.48 27.28
C PRO A 31 -1.13 8.19 26.54
N GLU A 32 -2.04 7.71 25.66
CA GLU A 32 -1.75 6.57 24.80
C GLU A 32 -0.42 6.79 24.03
N PRO A 33 0.46 5.80 24.01
CA PRO A 33 1.73 5.94 23.32
C PRO A 33 1.50 6.20 21.84
N SER A 34 2.25 7.15 21.28
CA SER A 34 2.20 7.48 19.86
C SER A 34 2.58 6.28 18.99
N SER A 35 2.18 6.30 17.73
CA SER A 35 2.55 5.26 16.76
C SER A 35 4.06 5.04 16.68
N LEU A 36 4.86 6.12 16.76
CA LEU A 36 6.32 6.04 16.77
C LEU A 36 6.84 5.32 18.02
N GLU A 37 6.34 5.66 19.22
CA GLU A 37 6.74 5.01 20.47
C GLU A 37 6.40 3.51 20.46
N LYS A 38 5.24 3.12 19.92
CA LYS A 38 4.86 1.72 19.75
C LYS A 38 5.86 0.97 18.86
N ILE A 39 6.29 1.56 17.75
CA ILE A 39 7.29 1.00 16.82
C ILE A 39 8.64 0.83 17.54
N LEU A 40 9.14 1.87 18.22
CA LEU A 40 10.42 1.84 18.91
C LEU A 40 10.44 0.82 20.06
N THR A 41 9.37 0.77 20.85
CA THR A 41 9.23 -0.19 21.96
C THR A 41 9.15 -1.63 21.47
N ARG A 42 8.43 -1.87 20.37
CA ARG A 42 8.32 -3.19 19.74
C ARG A 42 9.62 -3.62 19.05
N GLY A 43 10.49 -2.67 18.69
CA GLY A 43 11.74 -2.92 17.98
C GLY A 43 11.56 -3.34 16.53
N SER A 44 10.38 -3.10 15.94
CA SER A 44 10.09 -3.44 14.55
C SER A 44 9.14 -2.44 13.89
N LEU A 45 9.46 -2.10 12.63
CA LEU A 45 8.57 -1.38 11.72
C LEU A 45 7.76 -2.41 10.92
N GLU A 46 6.46 -2.40 11.09
CA GLU A 46 5.53 -3.30 10.41
C GLU A 46 4.91 -2.60 9.21
N ILE A 47 5.08 -3.20 8.03
CA ILE A 47 4.59 -2.62 6.78
C ILE A 47 3.69 -3.58 6.00
N SER A 48 2.81 -2.99 5.17
CA SER A 48 2.22 -3.67 4.03
C SER A 48 2.81 -3.12 2.74
N THR A 49 2.95 -3.97 1.74
CA THR A 49 3.44 -3.61 0.40
C THR A 49 2.76 -4.46 -0.66
N PHE A 50 2.93 -4.12 -1.94
CA PHE A 50 2.39 -4.89 -3.07
C PHE A 50 3.45 -5.80 -3.67
N TYR A 51 3.03 -6.98 -4.12
CA TYR A 51 3.90 -7.88 -4.85
C TYR A 51 3.88 -7.53 -6.34
N ASN A 52 4.94 -6.90 -6.80
CA ASN A 52 5.14 -6.53 -8.18
C ASN A 52 6.62 -6.18 -8.41
N THR A 53 6.99 -5.92 -9.66
CA THR A 53 8.39 -5.69 -10.05
C THR A 53 9.00 -4.39 -9.54
N THR A 54 8.21 -3.47 -9.01
CA THR A 54 8.68 -2.17 -8.52
C THR A 54 8.61 -2.03 -7.01
N ASP A 55 7.55 -2.56 -6.37
CA ASP A 55 7.32 -2.33 -4.94
C ASP A 55 8.07 -3.34 -4.06
N TYR A 56 7.78 -4.63 -4.27
CA TYR A 56 8.38 -5.73 -3.53
C TYR A 56 8.34 -7.03 -4.36
N TYR A 57 9.47 -7.70 -4.49
CA TYR A 57 9.58 -9.01 -5.11
C TYR A 57 10.78 -9.79 -4.58
N VAL A 58 10.78 -11.11 -4.75
CA VAL A 58 11.90 -11.99 -4.42
C VAL A 58 12.50 -12.53 -5.72
N TYR A 59 13.80 -12.31 -5.91
CA TYR A 59 14.53 -12.82 -7.05
C TYR A 59 15.78 -13.56 -6.61
N ARG A 60 15.88 -14.84 -6.95
CA ARG A 60 16.98 -15.73 -6.55
C ARG A 60 17.26 -15.73 -5.05
N GLY A 61 16.19 -15.73 -4.24
CA GLY A 61 16.26 -15.69 -2.78
C GLY A 61 16.60 -14.32 -2.19
N ILE A 62 16.74 -13.28 -3.01
CA ILE A 62 17.05 -11.92 -2.54
C ILE A 62 15.81 -11.06 -2.70
N THR A 63 15.38 -10.45 -1.60
CA THR A 63 14.28 -9.49 -1.58
C THR A 63 14.72 -8.15 -2.18
N ARG A 64 13.87 -7.58 -3.03
CA ARG A 64 14.10 -6.33 -3.74
C ARG A 64 12.78 -5.56 -3.92
N GLY A 65 12.88 -4.32 -4.36
CA GLY A 65 11.78 -3.42 -4.68
C GLY A 65 12.09 -2.01 -4.21
N PHE A 66 11.55 -1.01 -4.88
CA PHE A 66 11.76 0.40 -4.51
C PHE A 66 11.24 0.68 -3.11
N HIS A 67 9.98 0.29 -2.85
CA HIS A 67 9.37 0.51 -1.54
C HIS A 67 9.99 -0.35 -0.46
N TYR A 68 10.38 -1.59 -0.78
CA TYR A 68 11.08 -2.46 0.17
C TYR A 68 12.46 -1.90 0.55
N ASP A 69 13.29 -1.51 -0.42
CA ASP A 69 14.63 -0.98 -0.14
C ASP A 69 14.53 0.33 0.67
N LEU A 70 13.58 1.20 0.32
CA LEU A 70 13.36 2.45 1.05
C LEU A 70 12.84 2.21 2.48
N ALA A 71 11.90 1.26 2.67
CA ALA A 71 11.38 0.91 3.99
C ALA A 71 12.44 0.26 4.88
N ARG A 72 13.33 -0.55 4.30
CA ARG A 72 14.48 -1.12 5.00
C ARG A 72 15.45 -0.03 5.48
N ASP A 73 15.71 0.96 4.63
CA ASP A 73 16.55 2.09 5.00
C ASP A 73 15.90 2.91 6.13
N PHE A 74 14.57 3.07 6.08
CA PHE A 74 13.83 3.78 7.12
C PHE A 74 13.81 3.01 8.45
N ALA A 75 13.60 1.69 8.43
CA ALA A 75 13.73 0.87 9.64
C ALA A 75 15.13 0.97 10.26
N GLY A 76 16.18 0.95 9.41
CA GLY A 76 17.57 1.18 9.85
C GLY A 76 17.79 2.58 10.45
N TYR A 77 17.19 3.61 9.88
CA TYR A 77 17.23 4.97 10.41
C TYR A 77 16.59 5.06 11.82
N LEU A 78 15.47 4.36 12.03
CA LEU A 78 14.81 4.26 13.33
C LEU A 78 15.53 3.33 14.32
N GLY A 79 16.51 2.54 13.87
CA GLY A 79 17.18 1.53 14.70
C GLY A 79 16.33 0.29 15.02
N VAL A 80 15.34 -0.03 14.17
CA VAL A 80 14.42 -1.16 14.34
C VAL A 80 14.49 -2.15 13.16
N ASN A 81 13.90 -3.33 13.33
CA ASN A 81 13.82 -4.33 12.28
C ASN A 81 12.65 -4.05 11.32
N LEU A 82 12.82 -4.27 10.03
CA LEU A 82 11.72 -4.24 9.08
C LEU A 82 10.95 -5.57 9.09
N ARG A 83 9.63 -5.51 9.22
CA ARG A 83 8.72 -6.66 9.09
C ARG A 83 7.67 -6.39 8.02
N ILE A 84 7.60 -7.24 7.01
CA ILE A 84 6.49 -7.23 6.05
C ILE A 84 5.39 -8.10 6.67
N VAL A 85 4.32 -7.45 7.13
CA VAL A 85 3.18 -8.12 7.78
C VAL A 85 2.21 -8.66 6.76
N GLU A 86 2.12 -7.95 5.63
CA GLU A 86 1.18 -8.31 4.57
C GLU A 86 1.70 -7.89 3.20
N VAL A 87 1.40 -8.73 2.22
CA VAL A 87 1.57 -8.45 0.81
C VAL A 87 0.19 -8.58 0.16
N ASN A 88 -0.38 -7.46 -0.29
CA ASN A 88 -1.74 -7.43 -0.83
C ASN A 88 -1.83 -6.38 -1.93
N ASN A 89 -2.28 -6.79 -3.11
CA ASN A 89 -2.38 -5.91 -4.29
C ASN A 89 -3.73 -5.18 -4.39
N ASP A 90 -4.61 -5.31 -3.40
CA ASP A 90 -5.87 -4.55 -3.32
C ASP A 90 -5.70 -3.34 -2.39
N ILE A 91 -5.79 -2.13 -2.99
CA ILE A 91 -5.51 -0.88 -2.28
C ILE A 91 -6.56 -0.54 -1.21
N ASP A 92 -7.83 -0.84 -1.45
CA ASP A 92 -8.91 -0.48 -0.53
C ASP A 92 -8.84 -1.38 0.71
N THR A 93 -8.58 -2.68 0.51
CA THR A 93 -8.29 -3.62 1.60
C THR A 93 -7.05 -3.18 2.39
N ALA A 94 -5.98 -2.78 1.72
CA ALA A 94 -4.75 -2.32 2.37
C ALA A 94 -5.01 -1.06 3.21
N ILE A 95 -5.74 -0.07 2.69
CA ILE A 95 -6.12 1.13 3.44
C ILE A 95 -6.95 0.78 4.68
N GLY A 96 -7.98 -0.05 4.54
CA GLY A 96 -8.83 -0.46 5.67
C GLY A 96 -8.04 -1.18 6.77
N ARG A 97 -7.04 -1.97 6.41
CA ARG A 97 -6.16 -2.66 7.38
C ARG A 97 -5.15 -1.73 8.03
N LEU A 98 -4.65 -0.72 7.32
CA LEU A 98 -3.84 0.34 7.91
C LEU A 98 -4.65 1.12 8.97
N GLN A 99 -5.89 1.49 8.64
CA GLN A 99 -6.80 2.17 9.57
C GLN A 99 -7.14 1.33 10.81
N SER A 100 -7.19 0.00 10.67
CA SER A 100 -7.39 -0.91 11.81
C SER A 100 -6.13 -1.13 12.65
N GLY A 101 -5.00 -0.51 12.30
CA GLY A 101 -3.74 -0.65 13.03
C GLY A 101 -3.04 -2.00 12.82
N LYS A 102 -3.34 -2.73 11.75
CA LYS A 102 -2.71 -4.03 11.45
C LYS A 102 -1.22 -3.91 11.14
N TYR A 103 -0.79 -2.77 10.64
CA TYR A 103 0.59 -2.40 10.38
C TYR A 103 0.76 -0.88 10.47
N ASP A 104 2.00 -0.42 10.55
CA ASP A 104 2.34 0.98 10.80
C ASP A 104 2.34 1.83 9.52
N LEU A 105 2.72 1.21 8.39
CA LEU A 105 3.02 1.91 7.15
C LEU A 105 2.52 1.12 5.94
N LEU A 106 1.84 1.80 5.04
CA LEU A 106 1.53 1.31 3.70
C LEU A 106 2.64 1.79 2.75
N ALA A 107 3.57 0.89 2.44
CA ALA A 107 4.76 1.15 1.64
C ALA A 107 4.53 0.72 0.19
N VAL A 108 3.75 1.50 -0.54
CA VAL A 108 3.38 1.31 -1.95
C VAL A 108 3.37 2.63 -2.71
N SER A 109 3.26 2.58 -4.04
CA SER A 109 3.02 3.76 -4.87
C SER A 109 1.59 4.26 -4.69
N LEU A 110 1.33 5.06 -3.66
CA LEU A 110 -0.01 5.55 -3.37
C LEU A 110 -0.19 6.99 -3.81
N THR A 111 -1.11 7.20 -4.74
CA THR A 111 -1.53 8.55 -5.16
C THR A 111 -2.29 9.24 -4.04
N GLN A 112 -1.90 10.48 -3.74
CA GLN A 112 -2.66 11.33 -2.83
C GLN A 112 -3.94 11.82 -3.53
N THR A 113 -5.09 11.53 -2.93
CA THR A 113 -6.38 12.09 -3.35
C THR A 113 -7.05 12.79 -2.18
N PRO A 114 -7.98 13.74 -2.43
CA PRO A 114 -8.71 14.41 -1.34
C PRO A 114 -9.38 13.41 -0.39
N GLU A 115 -10.02 12.39 -0.93
CA GLU A 115 -10.72 11.35 -0.15
C GLU A 115 -9.78 10.55 0.75
N ARG A 116 -8.58 10.23 0.26
CA ARG A 116 -7.56 9.53 1.04
C ARG A 116 -6.92 10.42 2.10
N ASN A 117 -6.76 11.71 1.82
CA ASN A 117 -6.23 12.68 2.79
C ASN A 117 -7.13 12.88 4.01
N GLU A 118 -8.44 12.63 3.89
CA GLU A 118 -9.37 12.65 5.02
C GLU A 118 -9.16 11.46 5.97
N GLN A 119 -8.65 10.36 5.47
CA GLN A 119 -8.59 9.09 6.18
C GLN A 119 -7.18 8.69 6.60
N LEU A 120 -6.17 9.18 5.91
CA LEU A 120 -4.77 8.78 6.04
C LEU A 120 -3.88 10.01 6.22
N ARG A 121 -2.71 9.78 6.79
CA ARG A 121 -1.64 10.77 6.82
C ARG A 121 -0.56 10.36 5.84
N PHE A 122 -0.26 11.27 4.89
CA PHE A 122 0.72 11.01 3.84
C PHE A 122 2.10 11.59 4.19
N SER A 123 3.14 10.91 3.73
CA SER A 123 4.50 11.47 3.68
C SER A 123 4.60 12.59 2.65
N LYS A 124 5.68 13.37 2.70
CA LYS A 124 6.10 14.14 1.52
C LYS A 124 6.20 13.21 0.32
N PRO A 125 5.92 13.70 -0.90
CA PRO A 125 5.99 12.86 -2.10
C PRO A 125 7.35 12.16 -2.21
N LEU A 126 7.35 10.88 -2.49
CA LEU A 126 8.56 10.11 -2.80
C LEU A 126 9.08 10.55 -4.16
N PHE A 127 8.18 10.68 -5.12
CA PHE A 127 8.40 11.17 -6.47
C PHE A 127 7.09 11.70 -7.06
N GLN A 128 7.19 12.32 -8.23
CA GLN A 128 6.03 12.66 -9.06
C GLN A 128 6.01 11.78 -10.30
N THR A 129 4.82 11.48 -10.77
CA THR A 129 4.57 10.69 -11.97
C THR A 129 3.42 11.30 -12.78
N ARG A 130 2.97 10.62 -13.81
CA ARG A 130 1.84 10.96 -14.67
C ARG A 130 1.01 9.71 -14.88
N GLU A 131 -0.27 9.88 -15.10
CA GLU A 131 -1.11 8.78 -15.59
C GLU A 131 -1.10 8.81 -17.12
N VAL A 132 -0.79 7.68 -17.73
CA VAL A 132 -0.66 7.53 -19.18
C VAL A 132 -1.60 6.45 -19.71
N LEU A 133 -2.10 6.65 -20.92
CA LEU A 133 -2.73 5.58 -21.67
C LEU A 133 -1.64 4.62 -22.14
N VAL A 134 -1.81 3.34 -21.86
CA VAL A 134 -0.98 2.27 -22.41
C VAL A 134 -1.75 1.57 -23.51
N GLN A 135 -1.13 1.45 -24.66
CA GLN A 135 -1.71 0.84 -25.86
C GLN A 135 -0.68 -0.01 -26.60
N ASN A 136 -1.15 -0.92 -27.47
CA ASN A 136 -0.25 -1.73 -28.26
C ASN A 136 0.23 -0.95 -29.50
N LYS A 137 1.55 -0.89 -29.72
CA LYS A 137 2.17 -0.22 -30.89
C LYS A 137 1.69 -0.74 -32.26
N ASN A 138 1.26 -2.00 -32.31
CA ASN A 138 0.80 -2.64 -33.53
C ASN A 138 -0.67 -2.32 -33.86
N SER A 139 -1.41 -1.70 -32.91
CA SER A 139 -2.74 -1.16 -33.18
C SER A 139 -2.67 0.27 -33.70
N GLN A 140 -3.80 0.85 -34.10
CA GLN A 140 -3.84 2.27 -34.44
C GLN A 140 -3.69 3.10 -33.15
N PRO A 141 -2.57 3.80 -32.94
CA PRO A 141 -2.33 4.48 -31.68
C PRO A 141 -3.22 5.71 -31.54
N ILE A 142 -3.85 5.84 -30.39
CA ILE A 142 -4.54 7.06 -29.94
C ILE A 142 -3.48 8.09 -29.58
N LYS A 143 -3.58 9.29 -30.14
CA LYS A 143 -2.62 10.38 -29.93
C LYS A 143 -3.23 11.59 -29.23
N ASP A 144 -4.56 11.63 -29.17
CA ASP A 144 -5.33 12.72 -28.57
C ASP A 144 -6.46 12.16 -27.69
N MET A 145 -6.77 12.85 -26.60
CA MET A 145 -7.80 12.39 -25.66
C MET A 145 -9.21 12.33 -26.29
N ALA A 146 -9.51 13.17 -27.30
CA ALA A 146 -10.79 13.12 -27.97
C ALA A 146 -11.00 11.80 -28.76
N GLN A 147 -9.92 11.13 -29.16
CA GLN A 147 -9.98 9.82 -29.83
C GLN A 147 -10.35 8.67 -28.88
N LEU A 148 -10.46 8.95 -27.56
CA LEU A 148 -10.95 7.98 -26.56
C LEU A 148 -12.47 7.78 -26.66
N ASP A 149 -13.17 8.61 -27.43
CA ASP A 149 -14.62 8.46 -27.63
C ASP A 149 -14.96 7.08 -28.17
N GLY A 150 -15.90 6.39 -27.53
CA GLY A 150 -16.32 5.03 -27.84
C GLY A 150 -15.28 3.95 -27.60
N LYS A 151 -14.17 4.24 -26.90
CA LYS A 151 -13.13 3.24 -26.59
C LYS A 151 -13.42 2.54 -25.27
N GLU A 152 -13.04 1.26 -25.20
CA GLU A 152 -13.07 0.47 -23.97
C GLU A 152 -11.69 0.47 -23.33
N ILE A 153 -11.61 0.92 -22.07
CA ILE A 153 -10.39 1.03 -21.28
C ILE A 153 -10.51 0.15 -20.05
N TYR A 154 -9.56 -0.74 -19.88
CA TYR A 154 -9.52 -1.69 -18.77
C TYR A 154 -8.66 -1.14 -17.64
N ILE A 155 -9.16 -1.19 -16.41
CA ILE A 155 -8.44 -0.77 -15.21
C ILE A 155 -8.65 -1.78 -14.08
N PRO A 156 -7.71 -1.91 -13.13
CA PRO A 156 -7.97 -2.68 -11.91
C PRO A 156 -9.12 -2.05 -11.13
N LYS A 157 -10.01 -2.86 -10.56
CA LYS A 157 -11.19 -2.36 -9.79
C LYS A 157 -10.79 -1.41 -8.65
N SER A 158 -9.67 -1.71 -7.99
CA SER A 158 -9.13 -0.89 -6.89
C SER A 158 -8.44 0.41 -7.35
N ALA A 159 -8.26 0.62 -8.66
CA ALA A 159 -7.59 1.81 -9.22
C ALA A 159 -8.53 3.01 -9.34
N THR A 160 -9.08 3.47 -8.22
CA THR A 160 -10.05 4.57 -8.15
C THR A 160 -9.52 5.88 -8.73
N SER A 161 -8.19 6.15 -8.66
CA SER A 161 -7.57 7.32 -9.28
C SER A 161 -7.69 7.29 -10.80
N TYR A 162 -7.41 6.16 -11.43
CA TYR A 162 -7.51 6.01 -12.89
C TYR A 162 -8.94 6.17 -13.39
N LYS A 163 -9.90 5.56 -12.67
CA LYS A 163 -11.32 5.74 -12.97
C LYS A 163 -11.72 7.21 -12.94
N LYS A 164 -11.31 7.93 -11.90
CA LYS A 164 -11.60 9.36 -11.73
C LYS A 164 -11.04 10.21 -12.86
N VAL A 165 -9.81 9.93 -13.30
CA VAL A 165 -9.20 10.64 -14.43
C VAL A 165 -9.97 10.39 -15.73
N LEU A 166 -10.34 9.15 -16.02
CA LEU A 166 -11.13 8.83 -17.20
C LEU A 166 -12.49 9.52 -17.17
N GLN A 167 -13.16 9.56 -16.03
CA GLN A 167 -14.42 10.30 -15.84
C GLN A 167 -14.24 11.80 -16.07
N GLN A 168 -13.19 12.42 -15.53
CA GLN A 168 -12.88 13.83 -15.76
C GLN A 168 -12.63 14.14 -17.24
N ILE A 169 -12.00 13.25 -17.98
CA ILE A 169 -11.79 13.39 -19.43
C ILE A 169 -13.14 13.30 -20.16
N GLN A 170 -13.99 12.34 -19.83
CA GLN A 170 -15.34 12.22 -20.40
C GLN A 170 -16.13 13.52 -20.23
N ASP A 171 -16.17 14.04 -18.99
CA ASP A 171 -16.92 15.25 -18.65
C ASP A 171 -16.35 16.49 -19.36
N SER A 172 -15.02 16.63 -19.41
CA SER A 172 -14.38 17.82 -19.97
C SER A 172 -14.47 17.91 -21.49
N LEU A 173 -14.44 16.74 -22.18
CA LEU A 173 -14.48 16.67 -23.64
C LEU A 173 -15.85 16.29 -24.20
N ASN A 174 -16.83 16.01 -23.32
CA ASN A 174 -18.15 15.51 -23.68
C ASN A 174 -18.10 14.29 -24.61
N ILE A 175 -17.27 13.30 -24.23
CA ILE A 175 -17.09 12.02 -24.93
C ILE A 175 -17.53 10.86 -24.03
N HIS A 176 -17.69 9.69 -24.62
CA HIS A 176 -18.05 8.48 -23.87
C HIS A 176 -16.94 7.44 -23.91
N ILE A 177 -16.40 7.08 -22.72
CA ILE A 177 -15.39 6.03 -22.56
C ILE A 177 -16.03 4.85 -21.81
N TYR A 178 -15.90 3.64 -22.36
CA TYR A 178 -16.33 2.42 -21.68
C TYR A 178 -15.22 2.01 -20.68
N ILE A 179 -15.45 2.22 -19.39
CA ILE A 179 -14.50 1.89 -18.33
C ILE A 179 -14.84 0.50 -17.80
N THR A 180 -13.97 -0.50 -18.08
CA THR A 180 -14.13 -1.87 -17.62
C THR A 180 -13.19 -2.16 -16.45
N GLU A 181 -13.79 -2.31 -15.27
CA GLU A 181 -13.07 -2.63 -14.03
C GLU A 181 -12.87 -4.15 -13.90
N ILE A 182 -11.62 -4.60 -13.77
CA ILE A 182 -11.30 -6.02 -13.64
C ILE A 182 -10.84 -6.34 -12.21
N GLU A 183 -11.48 -7.34 -11.60
CA GLU A 183 -11.10 -7.88 -10.29
C GLU A 183 -9.90 -8.83 -10.42
N HIS A 184 -9.06 -8.87 -9.38
CA HIS A 184 -7.93 -9.79 -9.25
C HIS A 184 -6.82 -9.63 -10.30
N TYR A 185 -6.83 -8.56 -11.09
CA TYR A 185 -5.76 -8.20 -12.02
C TYR A 185 -4.94 -7.05 -11.45
N SER A 186 -3.63 -7.23 -11.43
CA SER A 186 -2.68 -6.15 -11.16
C SER A 186 -2.49 -5.29 -12.41
N TYR A 187 -1.87 -4.12 -12.25
CA TYR A 187 -1.48 -3.32 -13.40
C TYR A 187 -0.47 -4.03 -14.31
N GLU A 188 0.39 -4.92 -13.79
CA GLU A 188 1.32 -5.71 -14.60
C GLU A 188 0.59 -6.72 -15.48
N ASP A 189 -0.48 -7.33 -14.96
CA ASP A 189 -1.33 -8.22 -15.74
C ASP A 189 -1.98 -7.48 -16.90
N LEU A 190 -2.52 -6.28 -16.67
CA LEU A 190 -3.12 -5.46 -17.72
C LEU A 190 -2.09 -5.00 -18.76
N LEU A 191 -0.86 -4.62 -18.34
CA LEU A 191 0.22 -4.33 -19.28
C LEU A 191 0.52 -5.51 -20.19
N HIS A 192 0.50 -6.73 -19.65
CA HIS A 192 0.73 -7.92 -20.44
C HIS A 192 -0.40 -8.19 -21.44
N LEU A 193 -1.66 -8.02 -21.01
CA LEU A 193 -2.81 -8.14 -21.92
C LEU A 193 -2.75 -7.12 -23.06
N VAL A 194 -2.27 -5.89 -22.79
CA VAL A 194 -2.01 -4.90 -23.85
C VAL A 194 -0.85 -5.34 -24.75
N GLU A 195 0.26 -5.82 -24.17
CA GLU A 195 1.43 -6.30 -24.94
C GLU A 195 1.08 -7.43 -25.89
N THR A 196 0.20 -8.37 -25.47
CA THR A 196 -0.27 -9.50 -26.29
C THR A 196 -1.39 -9.12 -27.27
N GLY A 197 -2.02 -7.95 -27.07
CA GLY A 197 -3.15 -7.50 -27.88
C GLY A 197 -4.50 -8.11 -27.46
N GLU A 198 -4.58 -8.73 -26.29
CA GLU A 198 -5.84 -9.26 -25.74
C GLU A 198 -6.78 -8.14 -25.30
N ILE A 199 -6.24 -7.02 -24.81
CA ILE A 199 -6.94 -5.76 -24.61
C ILE A 199 -6.20 -4.64 -25.35
N ASN A 200 -6.93 -3.58 -25.71
CA ASN A 200 -6.34 -2.49 -26.49
C ASN A 200 -5.73 -1.41 -25.60
N TYR A 201 -6.38 -1.09 -24.48
CA TYR A 201 -6.04 0.09 -23.67
C TYR A 201 -6.13 -0.20 -22.18
N THR A 202 -5.15 0.33 -21.43
CA THR A 202 -5.20 0.46 -19.96
C THR A 202 -4.62 1.81 -19.54
N VAL A 203 -4.81 2.18 -18.27
CA VAL A 203 -4.21 3.38 -17.66
C VAL A 203 -3.27 2.95 -16.55
N ILE A 204 -2.08 3.53 -16.56
CA ILE A 204 -1.04 3.21 -15.57
C ILE A 204 -0.17 4.44 -15.32
N ASP A 205 0.52 4.47 -14.19
CA ASP A 205 1.55 5.47 -13.90
C ASP A 205 2.74 5.35 -14.86
N GLU A 206 3.19 6.48 -15.41
CA GLU A 206 4.24 6.56 -16.44
C GLU A 206 5.53 5.84 -16.03
N ASN A 207 5.97 6.01 -14.78
CA ASN A 207 7.18 5.37 -14.28
C ASN A 207 7.11 3.84 -14.27
N ILE A 208 5.94 3.27 -13.96
CA ILE A 208 5.70 1.82 -14.00
C ILE A 208 5.63 1.34 -15.45
N ALA A 209 4.90 2.06 -16.30
CA ALA A 209 4.79 1.76 -17.72
C ALA A 209 6.16 1.83 -18.42
N GLN A 210 7.00 2.81 -18.10
CA GLN A 210 8.37 2.92 -18.61
C GLN A 210 9.25 1.75 -18.16
N ALA A 211 9.22 1.39 -16.87
CA ALA A 211 9.97 0.25 -16.36
C ALA A 211 9.58 -1.05 -17.06
N SER A 212 8.28 -1.26 -17.29
CA SER A 212 7.74 -2.43 -17.96
C SER A 212 8.03 -2.45 -19.46
N SER A 213 8.04 -1.29 -20.14
CA SER A 213 8.32 -1.18 -21.58
C SER A 213 9.73 -1.63 -21.99
N TYR A 214 10.64 -1.76 -21.00
CA TYR A 214 11.95 -2.33 -21.26
C TYR A 214 11.87 -3.82 -21.66
N SER A 215 10.99 -4.57 -21.06
CA SER A 215 10.74 -5.99 -21.38
C SER A 215 9.58 -6.19 -22.35
N MET A 216 8.57 -5.32 -22.31
CA MET A 216 7.37 -5.35 -23.16
C MET A 216 7.53 -4.32 -24.29
N LYS A 217 7.98 -4.79 -25.47
CA LYS A 217 8.41 -3.91 -26.57
C LYS A 217 7.28 -3.32 -27.39
N ASN A 218 6.09 -3.92 -27.32
CA ASN A 218 4.93 -3.47 -28.07
C ASN A 218 4.08 -2.42 -27.34
N LEU A 219 4.47 -2.02 -26.13
CA LEU A 219 3.75 -0.98 -25.39
C LEU A 219 4.08 0.41 -25.90
N ASP A 220 3.06 1.20 -26.21
CA ASP A 220 3.11 2.64 -26.43
C ASP A 220 2.48 3.35 -25.23
N ILE A 221 3.18 4.35 -24.69
CA ILE A 221 2.83 5.12 -23.50
C ILE A 221 2.88 6.63 -23.76
N ALA A 222 2.74 7.04 -25.02
CA ALA A 222 2.95 8.43 -25.40
C ALA A 222 1.83 9.38 -24.95
N LEU A 223 0.57 8.88 -24.86
CA LEU A 223 -0.55 9.72 -24.47
C LEU A 223 -0.63 9.89 -22.96
N LYS A 224 -0.42 11.11 -22.49
CA LYS A 224 -0.57 11.50 -21.10
C LYS A 224 -2.01 11.90 -20.82
N LEU A 225 -2.59 11.34 -19.77
CA LEU A 225 -3.96 11.61 -19.33
C LEU A 225 -4.00 12.62 -18.20
N LYS A 226 -3.05 12.56 -17.28
CA LYS A 226 -2.91 13.47 -16.16
C LYS A 226 -1.46 13.65 -15.78
N GLU A 227 -1.08 14.90 -15.46
CA GLU A 227 0.28 15.27 -15.00
C GLU A 227 0.30 15.54 -13.49
N ASP A 228 1.49 15.68 -12.93
CA ASP A 228 1.76 16.12 -11.56
C ASP A 228 1.11 15.25 -10.47
N ILE A 229 1.15 13.94 -10.66
CA ILE A 229 0.68 12.97 -9.66
C ILE A 229 1.74 12.77 -8.58
N SER A 230 1.43 13.17 -7.37
CA SER A 230 2.28 12.92 -6.21
C SER A 230 2.08 11.51 -5.66
N VAL A 231 3.15 10.74 -5.60
CA VAL A 231 3.20 9.40 -5.01
C VAL A 231 3.85 9.45 -3.64
N SER A 232 3.17 8.94 -2.63
CA SER A 232 3.59 9.01 -1.23
C SER A 232 3.30 7.71 -0.48
N TRP A 233 3.95 7.54 0.65
CA TRP A 233 3.57 6.54 1.65
C TRP A 233 2.44 7.05 2.52
N ALA A 234 1.67 6.14 3.11
CA ALA A 234 0.60 6.47 4.01
C ALA A 234 0.72 5.75 5.35
N THR A 235 0.31 6.46 6.40
CA THR A 235 0.20 5.96 7.77
C THR A 235 -1.21 6.21 8.30
N HIS A 236 -1.51 5.69 9.48
CA HIS A 236 -2.73 6.02 10.20
C HIS A 236 -2.84 7.56 10.40
N SER A 237 -4.05 8.09 10.42
CA SER A 237 -4.32 9.53 10.47
C SER A 237 -3.73 10.25 11.69
N ASP A 238 -3.59 9.57 12.83
CA ASP A 238 -3.04 10.11 14.09
C ASP A 238 -1.51 10.03 14.21
N ALA A 239 -0.83 9.37 13.26
CA ALA A 239 0.60 9.08 13.31
C ALA A 239 1.50 10.30 12.96
N SER A 240 1.26 11.46 13.58
CA SER A 240 1.94 12.72 13.23
C SER A 240 3.45 12.70 13.48
N LEU A 241 3.90 12.14 14.60
CA LEU A 241 5.33 12.03 14.91
C LEU A 241 6.01 11.03 13.97
N PHE A 242 5.37 9.90 13.71
CA PHE A 242 5.91 8.88 12.83
C PHE A 242 6.08 9.39 11.39
N ILE A 243 5.09 10.10 10.85
CA ILE A 243 5.21 10.71 9.50
C ILE A 243 6.28 11.80 9.45
N SER A 244 6.50 12.52 10.55
CA SER A 244 7.58 13.50 10.64
C SER A 244 8.95 12.83 10.48
N GLU A 245 9.18 11.68 11.12
CA GLU A 245 10.43 10.92 10.98
C GLU A 245 10.60 10.38 9.55
N ILE A 246 9.54 9.89 8.92
CA ILE A 246 9.58 9.52 7.49
C ILE A 246 10.04 10.72 6.65
N ASN A 247 9.47 11.90 6.89
CA ASN A 247 9.79 13.10 6.13
C ASN A 247 11.22 13.58 6.38
N ASN A 248 11.75 13.44 7.60
CA ASN A 248 13.14 13.77 7.94
C ASN A 248 14.12 12.91 7.13
N LEU A 249 13.90 11.59 7.12
CA LEU A 249 14.70 10.69 6.29
C LEU A 249 14.57 11.04 4.80
N LEU A 250 13.36 11.27 4.30
CA LEU A 250 13.14 11.60 2.88
C LEU A 250 13.90 12.87 2.48
N GLU A 251 13.98 13.87 3.33
CA GLU A 251 14.78 15.08 3.07
C GLU A 251 16.27 14.78 3.01
N GLU A 252 16.77 13.96 3.96
CA GLU A 252 18.18 13.56 3.98
C GLU A 252 18.57 12.79 2.71
N ILE A 253 17.80 11.72 2.37
CA ILE A 253 18.13 10.87 1.22
C ILE A 253 17.87 11.56 -0.12
N ARG A 254 17.06 12.61 -0.14
CA ARG A 254 16.89 13.46 -1.32
C ARG A 254 18.10 14.38 -1.51
N LYS A 255 18.60 15.00 -0.43
CA LYS A 255 19.77 15.87 -0.46
C LYS A 255 21.05 15.14 -0.85
N ASN A 256 21.25 13.91 -0.35
CA ASN A 256 22.43 13.09 -0.68
C ASN A 256 22.29 12.28 -1.98
N GLY A 257 21.16 12.39 -2.69
CA GLY A 257 20.90 11.74 -3.97
C GLY A 257 20.48 10.26 -3.90
N LYS A 258 20.39 9.66 -2.71
CA LYS A 258 20.04 8.25 -2.53
C LYS A 258 18.62 7.94 -3.04
N LEU A 259 17.65 8.83 -2.81
CA LEU A 259 16.29 8.65 -3.32
C LEU A 259 16.27 8.61 -4.85
N ASN A 260 17.01 9.50 -5.51
CA ASN A 260 17.13 9.50 -6.97
C ASN A 260 17.85 8.25 -7.50
N TYR A 261 18.86 7.76 -6.78
CA TYR A 261 19.53 6.50 -7.12
C TYR A 261 18.54 5.31 -7.04
N LEU A 262 17.76 5.21 -5.96
CA LEU A 262 16.74 4.16 -5.82
C LEU A 262 15.67 4.26 -6.93
N TYR A 263 15.18 5.48 -7.18
CA TYR A 263 14.21 5.70 -8.26
C TYR A 263 14.75 5.22 -9.63
N LYS A 264 15.95 5.66 -10.01
CA LYS A 264 16.58 5.24 -11.28
C LYS A 264 16.83 3.74 -11.37
N ARG A 265 17.12 3.10 -10.24
CA ARG A 265 17.35 1.65 -10.17
C ARG A 265 16.11 0.84 -10.51
N TYR A 266 14.91 1.31 -10.11
CA TYR A 266 13.67 0.56 -10.28
C TYR A 266 12.80 1.09 -11.43
N PHE A 267 12.83 2.38 -11.71
CA PHE A 267 12.00 3.03 -12.73
C PHE A 267 12.82 3.63 -13.89
N GLY A 268 14.12 3.52 -13.87
CA GLY A 268 14.98 4.06 -14.93
C GLY A 268 14.90 3.25 -16.23
N LYS A 269 15.62 3.72 -17.26
CA LYS A 269 15.67 3.10 -18.60
C LYS A 269 16.16 1.64 -18.60
N HIS A 270 16.92 1.23 -17.59
CA HIS A 270 17.42 -0.13 -17.41
C HIS A 270 17.14 -0.56 -15.95
N PRO A 271 15.88 -0.86 -15.63
CA PRO A 271 15.54 -1.22 -14.27
C PRO A 271 16.26 -2.53 -13.87
N ALA A 272 16.66 -2.61 -12.60
CA ALA A 272 17.28 -3.82 -12.03
C ALA A 272 16.23 -4.94 -11.80
N VAL A 273 15.22 -4.99 -12.66
CA VAL A 273 14.11 -5.95 -12.57
C VAL A 273 14.43 -7.16 -13.44
N PRO A 274 14.25 -8.37 -12.94
CA PRO A 274 14.43 -9.57 -13.74
C PRO A 274 13.39 -9.65 -14.85
N HIS A 275 13.81 -9.76 -16.10
CA HIS A 275 12.93 -9.86 -17.27
C HIS A 275 11.99 -11.07 -17.29
N ASN A 276 12.10 -11.98 -16.32
CA ASN A 276 11.35 -13.25 -16.30
C ASN A 276 10.16 -13.30 -15.33
N THR A 277 9.89 -12.26 -14.56
CA THR A 277 8.78 -12.29 -13.58
C THR A 277 7.41 -12.25 -14.26
N THR A 278 7.30 -11.60 -15.42
CA THR A 278 6.06 -11.50 -16.21
C THR A 278 5.63 -12.78 -16.92
N LYS A 279 6.54 -13.73 -17.15
CA LYS A 279 6.17 -15.00 -17.78
C LYS A 279 5.33 -15.93 -16.89
N TYR A 280 5.22 -15.64 -15.60
CA TYR A 280 4.55 -16.50 -14.63
C TYR A 280 3.14 -16.06 -14.24
N THR A 281 2.72 -14.86 -14.62
CA THR A 281 1.39 -14.32 -14.28
C THR A 281 0.28 -14.78 -15.20
N LEU A 282 0.61 -15.31 -16.39
CA LEU A 282 -0.41 -15.82 -17.31
C LEU A 282 -0.53 -17.33 -17.23
N ILE A 283 -1.22 -17.75 -16.22
CA ILE A 283 -1.61 -19.14 -16.06
C ILE A 283 -2.99 -19.29 -16.70
N LYS A 284 -3.12 -20.22 -17.65
CA LYS A 284 -4.42 -20.56 -18.22
C LYS A 284 -5.38 -20.93 -17.09
N LYS A 285 -6.64 -20.57 -17.22
CA LYS A 285 -7.66 -20.89 -16.22
C LYS A 285 -7.58 -22.38 -15.83
N GLY A 286 -7.19 -22.65 -14.57
CA GLY A 286 -7.02 -24.01 -14.03
C GLY A 286 -5.57 -24.48 -13.83
N ASP A 287 -4.57 -23.73 -14.32
CA ASP A 287 -3.16 -24.00 -14.01
C ASP A 287 -2.73 -23.17 -12.77
N ILE A 288 -1.74 -23.64 -12.03
CA ILE A 288 -1.17 -22.96 -10.85
C ILE A 288 0.20 -22.37 -11.22
N SER A 289 0.93 -23.03 -12.11
CA SER A 289 2.23 -22.54 -12.57
C SER A 289 2.52 -23.01 -14.00
N PRO A 290 3.48 -22.37 -14.72
CA PRO A 290 3.94 -22.82 -16.03
C PRO A 290 4.57 -24.20 -16.00
N PHE A 291 4.90 -24.69 -14.80
CA PHE A 291 5.56 -25.97 -14.57
C PHE A 291 4.60 -27.07 -14.11
N ASP A 292 3.30 -26.84 -14.14
CA ASP A 292 2.29 -27.79 -13.66
C ASP A 292 2.49 -29.20 -14.23
N LYS A 293 2.85 -29.33 -15.50
CA LYS A 293 3.14 -30.63 -16.10
C LYS A 293 4.33 -31.34 -15.44
N LEU A 294 5.36 -30.56 -15.06
CA LEU A 294 6.52 -31.08 -14.36
C LEU A 294 6.16 -31.46 -12.93
N PHE A 295 5.46 -30.57 -12.21
CA PHE A 295 5.02 -30.83 -10.83
C PHE A 295 4.07 -32.04 -10.75
N ARG A 296 3.13 -32.16 -11.67
CA ARG A 296 2.27 -33.37 -11.76
C ARG A 296 3.04 -34.67 -12.02
N LYS A 297 4.13 -34.59 -12.80
CA LYS A 297 5.00 -35.74 -13.06
C LYS A 297 5.81 -36.13 -11.82
N GLU A 298 6.46 -35.14 -11.20
CA GLU A 298 7.35 -35.40 -10.06
C GLU A 298 6.59 -35.72 -8.76
N SER A 299 5.40 -35.13 -8.54
CA SER A 299 4.55 -35.44 -7.39
C SER A 299 4.10 -36.88 -7.33
N LYS A 300 3.89 -37.52 -8.51
CA LYS A 300 3.57 -38.96 -8.58
C LYS A 300 4.66 -39.85 -7.98
N LYS A 301 5.93 -39.45 -8.09
CA LYS A 301 7.07 -40.17 -7.50
C LYS A 301 7.12 -40.03 -5.98
N LEU A 302 6.63 -38.89 -5.47
CA LEU A 302 6.68 -38.55 -4.05
C LEU A 302 5.37 -38.93 -3.30
N GLY A 303 4.31 -39.32 -4.02
CA GLY A 303 2.99 -39.56 -3.46
C GLY A 303 2.34 -38.26 -2.89
N TRP A 304 2.76 -37.09 -3.34
CA TRP A 304 2.28 -35.80 -2.86
C TRP A 304 1.24 -35.18 -3.81
N ASP A 305 0.39 -34.29 -3.28
CA ASP A 305 -0.43 -33.44 -4.13
C ASP A 305 0.50 -32.48 -4.89
N TRP A 306 0.44 -32.50 -6.22
CA TRP A 306 1.29 -31.69 -7.09
C TRP A 306 1.16 -30.18 -6.84
N ARG A 307 0.00 -29.74 -6.28
CA ARG A 307 -0.25 -28.35 -5.92
C ARG A 307 0.61 -27.87 -4.78
N LEU A 308 1.18 -28.77 -3.98
CA LEU A 308 2.15 -28.44 -2.93
C LEU A 308 3.55 -28.19 -3.49
N LEU A 309 3.81 -28.55 -4.75
CA LEU A 309 5.08 -28.36 -5.43
C LEU A 309 5.05 -27.14 -6.37
N ALA A 310 3.86 -26.70 -6.76
CA ALA A 310 3.64 -25.59 -7.65
C ALA A 310 3.61 -24.25 -6.88
#